data_cdb48c79545310b3314d126ff914abda
#
_entry.id   cdb48c79545310b3314d126ff914abda
#
_cell.length_a   1.000
_cell.length_b   1.000
_cell.length_c   1.000
_cell.angle_alpha   90.00
_cell.angle_beta   90.00
_cell.angle_gamma   90.00
#
_symmetry.space_group_name_H-M   'P 1'
#
loop_
_entity.id
_entity.type
_entity.pdbx_description
1 polymer ?
#
loop_
_entity_poly.entity_id
_entity_poly.type
_entity_poly.pdbx_seq_one_letter_code
_entity_poly.pdbx_strand_id
1 'polypeptide(L)'
;ASKQPTRAEVTDVANAIHDGADACMLSGETAIGEYPVEAVQMMNKIMAETEKSLSQQRAHMRSEDYASAWEISDAVIFGAAHIAKRIHAKMVVIASRESEIALIKSKQRDLIPTICITDQANCYRRMSLFWGVTPVLCSSPFQQDELLSFVNQWASTNDDLKSGDHFVAVTDTDLLLGV
;
A
#
# COMPACT_ATOMS: atom_id res chain seq x y z
N ALA A 1 2.44 -31.76 13.47
CA ALA A 1 1.90 -30.45 13.00
C ALA A 1 0.38 -30.46 13.14
N SER A 2 -0.22 -29.33 13.46
CA SER A 2 -1.68 -29.16 13.58
C SER A 2 -2.18 -28.35 12.38
N LYS A 3 -3.34 -28.72 11.86
CA LYS A 3 -4.02 -27.95 10.80
C LYS A 3 -4.52 -26.59 11.27
N GLN A 4 -4.69 -26.42 12.58
CA GLN A 4 -5.12 -25.17 13.19
C GLN A 4 -3.96 -24.56 13.99
N PRO A 5 -3.75 -23.23 13.90
CA PRO A 5 -2.73 -22.56 14.68
C PRO A 5 -3.08 -22.55 16.17
N THR A 6 -2.08 -22.47 17.00
CA THR A 6 -2.22 -22.16 18.42
C THR A 6 -2.62 -20.69 18.62
N ARG A 7 -3.10 -20.36 19.81
CA ARG A 7 -3.39 -18.96 20.19
C ARG A 7 -2.13 -18.09 20.10
N ALA A 8 -0.97 -18.61 20.47
CA ALA A 8 0.29 -17.88 20.43
C ALA A 8 0.64 -17.51 18.97
N GLU A 9 0.59 -18.46 18.04
CA GLU A 9 0.86 -18.22 16.62
C GLU A 9 -0.09 -17.20 16.00
N VAL A 10 -1.38 -17.24 16.35
CA VAL A 10 -2.36 -16.22 15.90
C VAL A 10 -1.99 -14.85 16.45
N THR A 11 -1.62 -14.77 17.74
CA THR A 11 -1.25 -13.50 18.39
C THR A 11 0.04 -12.95 17.81
N ASP A 12 1.01 -13.77 17.50
CA ASP A 12 2.29 -13.34 16.90
C ASP A 12 2.09 -12.72 15.54
N VAL A 13 1.27 -13.31 14.67
CA VAL A 13 0.93 -12.73 13.36
C VAL A 13 0.16 -11.41 13.53
N ALA A 14 -0.82 -11.37 14.43
CA ALA A 14 -1.57 -10.15 14.70
C ALA A 14 -0.68 -9.02 15.22
N ASN A 15 0.23 -9.31 16.15
CA ASN A 15 1.19 -8.33 16.68
C ASN A 15 2.13 -7.81 15.58
N ALA A 16 2.63 -8.66 14.68
CA ALA A 16 3.45 -8.22 13.56
C ALA A 16 2.74 -7.15 12.72
N ILE A 17 1.44 -7.32 12.47
CA ILE A 17 0.63 -6.33 11.73
C ILE A 17 0.42 -5.05 12.57
N HIS A 18 0.17 -5.16 13.88
CA HIS A 18 0.08 -4.01 14.79
C HIS A 18 1.39 -3.22 14.83
N ASP A 19 2.53 -3.90 14.83
CA ASP A 19 3.87 -3.32 14.84
C ASP A 19 4.28 -2.73 13.46
N GLY A 20 3.45 -2.91 12.44
CA GLY A 20 3.63 -2.29 11.13
C GLY A 20 4.54 -3.09 10.20
N ALA A 21 4.56 -4.41 10.29
CA ALA A 21 5.24 -5.24 9.29
C ALA A 21 4.61 -5.03 7.90
N ASP A 22 5.46 -4.98 6.87
CA ASP A 22 5.01 -4.87 5.48
C ASP A 22 4.62 -6.22 4.89
N ALA A 23 5.29 -7.29 5.34
CA ALA A 23 5.05 -8.66 4.92
C ALA A 23 5.37 -9.63 6.07
N CYS A 24 4.66 -10.75 6.11
CA CYS A 24 4.94 -11.85 7.01
C CYS A 24 5.49 -13.05 6.21
N MET A 25 6.45 -13.75 6.78
CA MET A 25 7.08 -14.91 6.15
C MET A 25 6.78 -16.18 6.95
N LEU A 26 6.42 -17.24 6.24
CA LEU A 26 6.39 -18.62 6.75
C LEU A 26 7.67 -19.34 6.33
N SER A 27 8.21 -20.19 7.18
CA SER A 27 9.42 -20.96 6.93
C SER A 27 9.13 -22.47 6.89
N GLY A 28 9.25 -23.14 8.02
CA GLY A 28 9.06 -24.59 8.13
C GLY A 28 7.63 -25.02 7.77
N GLU A 29 6.65 -24.19 8.06
CA GLU A 29 5.23 -24.46 7.82
C GLU A 29 4.92 -24.69 6.33
N THR A 30 5.67 -24.01 5.45
CA THR A 30 5.50 -24.10 3.99
C THR A 30 6.58 -24.95 3.32
N ALA A 31 7.78 -25.08 3.92
CA ALA A 31 8.89 -25.82 3.34
C ALA A 31 8.79 -27.33 3.57
N ILE A 32 8.42 -27.76 4.79
CA ILE A 32 8.37 -29.14 5.22
C ILE A 32 7.11 -29.49 6.02
N GLY A 33 6.19 -28.53 6.19
CA GLY A 33 4.95 -28.74 6.94
C GLY A 33 3.95 -29.63 6.20
N GLU A 34 3.04 -30.25 6.93
CA GLU A 34 1.98 -31.12 6.38
C GLU A 34 0.83 -30.29 5.74
N TYR A 35 0.70 -29.01 6.10
CA TYR A 35 -0.44 -28.14 5.72
C TYR A 35 0.05 -26.80 5.16
N PRO A 36 0.87 -26.76 4.08
CA PRO A 36 1.47 -25.51 3.61
C PRO A 36 0.46 -24.50 3.08
N VAL A 37 -0.56 -24.96 2.37
CA VAL A 37 -1.60 -24.09 1.80
C VAL A 37 -2.48 -23.51 2.90
N GLU A 38 -2.90 -24.33 3.85
CA GLU A 38 -3.71 -23.89 4.98
C GLU A 38 -2.95 -22.92 5.89
N ALA A 39 -1.64 -23.07 6.05
CA ALA A 39 -0.80 -22.16 6.81
C ALA A 39 -0.82 -20.74 6.17
N VAL A 40 -0.63 -20.65 4.85
CA VAL A 40 -0.70 -19.36 4.13
C VAL A 40 -2.11 -18.76 4.20
N GLN A 41 -3.14 -19.56 3.99
CA GLN A 41 -4.53 -19.09 4.07
C GLN A 41 -4.88 -18.58 5.47
N MET A 42 -4.44 -19.27 6.51
CA MET A 42 -4.68 -18.88 7.89
C MET A 42 -3.94 -17.59 8.24
N MET A 43 -2.67 -17.48 7.87
CA MET A 43 -1.90 -16.24 8.07
C MET A 43 -2.58 -15.06 7.37
N ASN A 44 -2.98 -15.22 6.11
CA ASN A 44 -3.70 -14.18 5.39
C ASN A 44 -5.01 -13.77 6.08
N LYS A 45 -5.77 -14.73 6.60
CA LYS A 45 -7.01 -14.46 7.35
C LYS A 45 -6.75 -13.65 8.62
N ILE A 46 -5.72 -14.01 9.39
CA ILE A 46 -5.35 -13.31 10.61
C ILE A 46 -4.94 -11.86 10.28
N MET A 47 -4.09 -11.67 9.26
CA MET A 47 -3.65 -10.36 8.81
C MET A 47 -4.84 -9.49 8.40
N ALA A 48 -5.74 -9.98 7.56
CA ALA A 48 -6.90 -9.24 7.08
C ALA A 48 -7.86 -8.84 8.22
N GLU A 49 -8.11 -9.72 9.20
CA GLU A 49 -8.94 -9.39 10.37
C GLU A 49 -8.27 -8.37 11.29
N THR A 50 -6.94 -8.47 11.46
CA THR A 50 -6.18 -7.49 12.25
C THR A 50 -6.20 -6.10 11.59
N GLU A 51 -6.03 -6.03 10.27
CA GLU A 51 -6.11 -4.77 9.52
C GLU A 51 -7.49 -4.11 9.62
N LYS A 52 -8.57 -4.87 9.57
CA LYS A 52 -9.93 -4.35 9.79
C LYS A 52 -10.07 -3.71 11.18
N SER A 53 -9.52 -4.34 12.22
CA SER A 53 -9.52 -3.80 13.57
C SER A 53 -8.71 -2.50 13.67
N LEU A 54 -7.52 -2.47 13.05
CA LEU A 54 -6.67 -1.28 12.98
C LEU A 54 -7.34 -0.12 12.25
N SER A 55 -8.08 -0.41 11.18
CA SER A 55 -8.78 0.61 10.41
C SER A 55 -9.79 1.37 11.25
N GLN A 56 -10.51 0.66 12.09
CA GLN A 56 -11.49 1.25 13.02
C GLN A 56 -10.81 2.11 14.09
N GLN A 57 -9.66 1.69 14.61
CA GLN A 57 -8.91 2.43 15.63
C GLN A 57 -8.24 3.70 15.05
N ARG A 58 -7.61 3.60 13.86
CA ARG A 58 -6.91 4.72 13.21
C ARG A 58 -7.83 5.82 12.69
N ALA A 59 -9.09 5.51 12.43
CA ALA A 59 -10.09 6.54 12.12
C ALA A 59 -10.24 7.58 13.26
N HIS A 60 -9.78 7.25 14.47
CA HIS A 60 -9.84 8.09 15.67
C HIS A 60 -8.48 8.70 16.07
N MET A 61 -7.36 8.29 15.44
CA MET A 61 -6.04 8.82 15.76
C MET A 61 -5.74 10.10 14.96
N ARG A 62 -5.32 11.14 15.65
CA ARG A 62 -4.85 12.40 15.05
C ARG A 62 -3.45 12.21 14.45
N SER A 63 -3.21 12.85 13.33
CA SER A 63 -1.96 12.80 12.53
C SER A 63 -0.79 13.62 13.13
N GLU A 64 -0.72 13.80 14.45
CA GLU A 64 0.21 14.75 15.09
C GLU A 64 1.59 14.16 15.46
N ASP A 65 1.83 12.86 15.28
CA ASP A 65 3.05 12.20 15.79
C ASP A 65 4.23 12.12 14.79
N TYR A 66 4.20 12.88 13.71
CA TYR A 66 5.27 12.84 12.69
C TYR A 66 6.16 14.10 12.72
N ALA A 67 6.84 14.32 13.85
CA ALA A 67 7.78 15.44 14.00
C ALA A 67 9.22 14.96 13.88
N SER A 68 9.70 14.71 12.68
CA SER A 68 11.14 14.64 12.40
C SER A 68 11.46 15.34 11.09
N ALA A 69 12.70 15.80 10.94
CA ALA A 69 13.16 16.56 9.78
C ALA A 69 12.93 15.74 8.49
N TRP A 70 12.00 16.18 7.68
CA TRP A 70 11.50 15.49 6.52
C TRP A 70 12.24 15.96 5.29
N GLU A 71 12.61 15.04 4.44
CA GLU A 71 12.99 15.38 3.08
C GLU A 71 11.75 15.92 2.32
N ILE A 72 11.98 16.64 1.22
CA ILE A 72 10.88 17.24 0.43
C ILE A 72 9.90 16.16 -0.03
N SER A 73 10.40 14.99 -0.41
CA SER A 73 9.60 13.84 -0.82
C SER A 73 8.62 13.37 0.25
N ASP A 74 9.04 13.33 1.51
CA ASP A 74 8.18 12.97 2.64
C ASP A 74 7.02 13.96 2.78
N ALA A 75 7.34 15.25 2.73
CA ALA A 75 6.35 16.32 2.85
C ALA A 75 5.31 16.27 1.71
N VAL A 76 5.75 16.00 0.48
CA VAL A 76 4.86 15.87 -0.69
C VAL A 76 3.92 14.67 -0.52
N ILE A 77 4.45 13.50 -0.14
CA ILE A 77 3.64 12.29 0.04
C ILE A 77 2.69 12.43 1.22
N PHE A 78 3.11 13.06 2.31
CA PHE A 78 2.22 13.36 3.44
C PHE A 78 1.10 14.31 3.02
N GLY A 79 1.43 15.37 2.29
CA GLY A 79 0.45 16.31 1.72
C GLY A 79 -0.54 15.62 0.79
N ALA A 80 -0.05 14.74 -0.10
CA ALA A 80 -0.87 13.97 -1.01
C ALA A 80 -1.88 13.06 -0.28
N ALA A 81 -1.44 12.35 0.75
CA ALA A 81 -2.32 11.51 1.57
C ALA A 81 -3.35 12.35 2.33
N HIS A 82 -2.96 13.52 2.85
CA HIS A 82 -3.87 14.44 3.52
C HIS A 82 -4.93 14.99 2.55
N ILE A 83 -4.53 15.42 1.36
CA ILE A 83 -5.45 15.88 0.31
C ILE A 83 -6.39 14.74 -0.08
N ALA A 84 -5.87 13.54 -0.37
CA ALA A 84 -6.67 12.38 -0.75
C ALA A 84 -7.75 12.08 0.29
N LYS A 85 -7.41 12.13 1.58
CA LYS A 85 -8.37 11.97 2.67
C LYS A 85 -9.44 13.06 2.68
N ARG A 86 -9.06 14.33 2.46
CA ARG A 86 -9.98 15.48 2.49
C ARG A 86 -10.98 15.48 1.35
N ILE A 87 -10.56 15.07 0.15
CA ILE A 87 -11.44 15.01 -1.02
C ILE A 87 -12.12 13.66 -1.21
N HIS A 88 -11.94 12.73 -0.25
CA HIS A 88 -12.43 11.35 -0.34
C HIS A 88 -11.94 10.64 -1.61
N ALA A 89 -10.69 10.86 -1.98
CA ALA A 89 -10.09 10.19 -3.13
C ALA A 89 -10.11 8.67 -2.96
N LYS A 90 -10.35 7.96 -4.03
CA LYS A 90 -10.41 6.49 -4.06
C LYS A 90 -9.03 5.88 -3.97
N MET A 91 -8.01 6.57 -4.48
CA MET A 91 -6.63 6.09 -4.45
C MET A 91 -5.62 7.23 -4.51
N VAL A 92 -4.39 6.90 -4.18
CA VAL A 92 -3.20 7.69 -4.47
C VAL A 92 -2.41 6.98 -5.58
N VAL A 93 -1.99 7.74 -6.57
CA VAL A 93 -1.14 7.27 -7.67
C VAL A 93 0.23 7.88 -7.51
N ILE A 94 1.26 7.08 -7.53
CA ILE A 94 2.66 7.52 -7.47
C ILE A 94 3.33 7.07 -8.77
N ALA A 95 3.91 8.00 -9.52
CA ALA A 95 4.74 7.68 -10.67
C ALA A 95 6.19 8.04 -10.34
N SER A 96 7.04 7.01 -10.16
CA SER A 96 8.43 7.21 -9.76
C SER A 96 9.36 6.13 -10.31
N ARG A 97 10.60 6.50 -10.59
CA ARG A 97 11.70 5.58 -10.89
C ARG A 97 12.38 5.02 -9.65
N GLU A 98 12.05 5.60 -8.51
CA GLU A 98 12.61 5.20 -7.21
C GLU A 98 11.53 4.58 -6.33
N SER A 99 11.89 3.54 -5.60
CA SER A 99 10.94 2.85 -4.71
C SER A 99 10.77 3.54 -3.36
N GLU A 100 11.62 4.51 -3.04
CA GLU A 100 11.66 5.22 -1.75
C GLU A 100 10.35 5.96 -1.48
N ILE A 101 9.81 6.65 -2.48
CA ILE A 101 8.54 7.40 -2.36
C ILE A 101 7.38 6.43 -2.03
N ALA A 102 7.34 5.27 -2.68
CA ALA A 102 6.35 4.25 -2.37
C ALA A 102 6.53 3.65 -0.97
N LEU A 103 7.78 3.52 -0.50
CA LEU A 103 8.08 3.08 0.86
C LEU A 103 7.59 4.10 1.90
N ILE A 104 7.85 5.39 1.69
CA ILE A 104 7.36 6.48 2.55
C ILE A 104 5.84 6.40 2.65
N LYS A 105 5.14 6.26 1.52
CA LYS A 105 3.68 6.12 1.49
C LYS A 105 3.21 4.87 2.24
N SER A 106 3.85 3.74 2.04
CA SER A 106 3.56 2.50 2.76
C SER A 106 3.67 2.68 4.28
N LYS A 107 4.70 3.41 4.76
CA LYS A 107 4.93 3.65 6.19
C LYS A 107 3.91 4.58 6.84
N GLN A 108 3.17 5.38 6.08
CA GLN A 108 2.06 6.17 6.62
C GLN A 108 0.89 5.32 7.13
N ARG A 109 0.79 4.07 6.65
CA ARG A 109 -0.26 3.12 7.08
C ARG A 109 -1.68 3.71 7.01
N ASP A 110 -1.91 4.67 6.12
CA ASP A 110 -3.27 5.10 5.82
C ASP A 110 -3.96 4.01 4.96
N LEU A 111 -5.26 4.03 4.93
CA LEU A 111 -6.05 3.00 4.27
C LEU A 111 -6.45 3.37 2.84
N ILE A 112 -5.81 4.40 2.28
CA ILE A 112 -6.10 4.82 0.91
C ILE A 112 -5.31 3.91 -0.02
N PRO A 113 -5.98 3.15 -0.91
CA PRO A 113 -5.31 2.32 -1.89
C PRO A 113 -4.25 3.11 -2.67
N THR A 114 -3.08 2.54 -2.86
CA THR A 114 -1.99 3.22 -3.54
C THR A 114 -1.47 2.37 -4.68
N ILE A 115 -1.49 2.91 -5.90
CA ILE A 115 -0.77 2.33 -7.03
C ILE A 115 0.53 3.08 -7.25
N CYS A 116 1.60 2.34 -7.50
CA CYS A 116 2.89 2.92 -7.81
C CYS A 116 3.37 2.46 -9.17
N ILE A 117 3.47 3.42 -10.09
CA ILE A 117 3.80 3.18 -11.50
C ILE A 117 5.28 3.45 -11.70
N THR A 118 5.99 2.54 -12.34
CA THR A 118 7.42 2.66 -12.60
C THR A 118 7.79 2.03 -13.95
N ASP A 119 8.84 2.54 -14.57
CA ASP A 119 9.50 1.92 -15.76
C ASP A 119 10.65 0.98 -15.35
N GLN A 120 10.97 0.91 -14.04
CA GLN A 120 12.09 0.15 -13.51
C GLN A 120 11.64 -1.20 -12.95
N ALA A 121 12.03 -2.30 -13.63
CA ALA A 121 11.65 -3.65 -13.23
C ALA A 121 12.16 -4.09 -11.84
N ASN A 122 13.27 -3.54 -11.36
CA ASN A 122 13.78 -3.77 -10.01
C ASN A 122 12.91 -3.06 -8.94
N CYS A 123 12.51 -1.80 -9.20
CA CYS A 123 11.61 -1.07 -8.32
C CYS A 123 10.24 -1.74 -8.25
N TYR A 124 9.67 -2.14 -9.39
CA TYR A 124 8.42 -2.91 -9.46
C TYR A 124 8.46 -4.13 -8.53
N ARG A 125 9.51 -4.96 -8.62
CA ARG A 125 9.64 -6.16 -7.78
C ARG A 125 9.81 -5.83 -6.30
N ARG A 126 10.59 -4.79 -5.96
CA ARG A 126 10.80 -4.35 -4.58
C ARG A 126 9.51 -3.83 -3.94
N MET A 127 8.75 -3.01 -4.67
CA MET A 127 7.49 -2.45 -4.20
C MET A 127 6.39 -3.48 -3.94
N SER A 128 6.49 -4.68 -4.53
CA SER A 128 5.57 -5.80 -4.23
C SER A 128 5.64 -6.29 -2.77
N LEU A 129 6.67 -5.88 -2.02
CA LEU A 129 6.80 -6.18 -0.60
C LEU A 129 6.29 -5.06 0.31
N PHE A 130 5.89 -3.90 -0.25
CA PHE A 130 5.44 -2.76 0.54
C PHE A 130 3.96 -2.84 0.85
N TRP A 131 3.62 -2.65 2.10
CA TRP A 131 2.24 -2.69 2.55
C TRP A 131 1.37 -1.62 1.86
N GLY A 132 0.20 -2.02 1.37
CA GLY A 132 -0.77 -1.08 0.78
C GLY A 132 -0.36 -0.49 -0.56
N VAL A 133 0.72 -0.98 -1.18
CA VAL A 133 1.19 -0.52 -2.49
C VAL A 133 0.96 -1.61 -3.53
N THR A 134 0.29 -1.25 -4.61
CA THR A 134 0.15 -2.08 -5.81
C THR A 134 1.11 -1.55 -6.89
N PRO A 135 2.22 -2.23 -7.15
CA PRO A 135 3.16 -1.80 -8.18
C PRO A 135 2.61 -2.08 -9.58
N VAL A 136 2.90 -1.17 -10.51
CA VAL A 136 2.53 -1.30 -11.92
C VAL A 136 3.74 -0.97 -12.78
N LEU A 137 4.09 -1.86 -13.69
CA LEU A 137 5.18 -1.65 -14.64
C LEU A 137 4.63 -1.01 -15.93
N CYS A 138 5.13 0.18 -16.27
CA CYS A 138 4.72 0.91 -17.46
C CYS A 138 5.93 1.64 -18.08
N SER A 139 6.06 1.61 -19.39
CA SER A 139 7.25 2.12 -20.10
C SER A 139 7.35 3.65 -20.20
N SER A 140 6.28 4.41 -19.89
CA SER A 140 6.30 5.88 -20.02
C SER A 140 5.22 6.59 -19.17
N PRO A 141 5.29 6.58 -17.83
CA PRO A 141 4.23 7.14 -17.00
C PRO A 141 4.49 8.57 -16.50
N PHE A 142 5.51 9.28 -17.03
CA PHE A 142 6.03 10.48 -16.36
C PHE A 142 5.56 11.81 -16.95
N GLN A 143 4.87 11.78 -18.10
CA GLN A 143 4.19 12.95 -18.65
C GLN A 143 2.77 12.99 -18.07
N GLN A 144 2.31 14.19 -17.67
CA GLN A 144 1.01 14.36 -16.98
C GLN A 144 -0.16 13.74 -17.75
N ASP A 145 -0.27 14.04 -19.05
CA ASP A 145 -1.38 13.56 -19.89
C ASP A 145 -1.32 12.05 -20.10
N GLU A 146 -0.12 11.48 -20.24
CA GLU A 146 0.11 10.05 -20.36
C GLU A 146 -0.24 9.33 -19.06
N LEU A 147 0.15 9.88 -17.90
CA LEU A 147 -0.17 9.35 -16.59
C LEU A 147 -1.69 9.32 -16.35
N LEU A 148 -2.39 10.44 -16.61
CA LEU A 148 -3.84 10.50 -16.45
C LEU A 148 -4.57 9.52 -17.37
N SER A 149 -4.13 9.42 -18.64
CA SER A 149 -4.69 8.47 -19.60
C SER A 149 -4.48 7.03 -19.15
N PHE A 150 -3.26 6.72 -18.68
CA PHE A 150 -2.92 5.39 -18.16
C PHE A 150 -3.75 5.03 -16.94
N VAL A 151 -3.86 5.93 -15.95
CA VAL A 151 -4.63 5.68 -14.73
C VAL A 151 -6.10 5.43 -15.05
N ASN A 152 -6.70 6.23 -15.93
CA ASN A 152 -8.08 6.04 -16.35
C ASN A 152 -8.30 4.69 -17.04
N GLN A 153 -7.38 4.28 -17.93
CA GLN A 153 -7.46 2.97 -18.58
C GLN A 153 -7.28 1.83 -17.60
N TRP A 154 -6.28 1.92 -16.72
CA TRP A 154 -6.00 0.90 -15.70
C TRP A 154 -7.16 0.73 -14.74
N ALA A 155 -7.70 1.82 -14.25
CA ALA A 155 -8.83 1.85 -13.32
C ALA A 155 -10.12 1.27 -13.94
N SER A 156 -10.37 1.58 -15.21
CA SER A 156 -11.51 1.02 -15.94
C SER A 156 -11.41 -0.50 -16.11
N THR A 157 -10.17 -1.02 -16.26
CA THR A 157 -9.92 -2.45 -16.41
C THR A 157 -10.09 -3.21 -15.09
N ASN A 158 -9.78 -2.57 -13.96
CA ASN A 158 -9.80 -3.18 -12.63
C ASN A 158 -11.06 -2.84 -11.80
N ASP A 159 -11.98 -2.04 -12.34
CA ASP A 159 -13.20 -1.53 -11.66
C ASP A 159 -12.90 -0.74 -10.36
N ASP A 160 -11.72 -0.13 -10.28
CA ASP A 160 -11.26 0.60 -9.09
C ASP A 160 -11.71 2.06 -9.06
N LEU A 161 -12.01 2.66 -10.22
CA LEU A 161 -12.53 4.03 -10.35
C LEU A 161 -13.75 4.08 -11.25
N LYS A 162 -14.71 4.91 -10.85
CA LYS A 162 -15.92 5.21 -11.62
C LYS A 162 -15.92 6.68 -12.03
N SER A 163 -16.72 7.02 -13.03
CA SER A 163 -16.90 8.42 -13.42
C SER A 163 -17.36 9.27 -12.22
N GLY A 164 -16.64 10.35 -11.94
CA GLY A 164 -16.84 11.22 -10.78
C GLY A 164 -16.03 10.85 -9.55
N ASP A 165 -15.29 9.75 -9.54
CA ASP A 165 -14.35 9.45 -8.48
C ASP A 165 -13.07 10.29 -8.63
N HIS A 166 -12.46 10.65 -7.50
CA HIS A 166 -11.22 11.41 -7.45
C HIS A 166 -10.03 10.52 -7.08
N PHE A 167 -8.88 10.85 -7.62
CA PHE A 167 -7.60 10.32 -7.17
C PHE A 167 -6.57 11.45 -7.03
N VAL A 168 -5.52 11.20 -6.27
CA VAL A 168 -4.38 12.12 -6.13
C VAL A 168 -3.18 11.47 -6.77
N ALA A 169 -2.55 12.15 -7.73
CA ALA A 169 -1.34 11.67 -8.36
C ALA A 169 -0.12 12.48 -7.91
N VAL A 170 0.99 11.78 -7.69
CA VAL A 170 2.30 12.34 -7.36
C VAL A 170 3.29 11.81 -8.38
N THR A 171 4.02 12.70 -9.01
CA THR A 171 5.19 12.37 -9.83
C THR A 171 6.47 12.74 -9.07
N ASP A 172 7.62 12.33 -9.56
CA ASP A 172 8.91 12.65 -8.91
C ASP A 172 9.12 14.15 -8.63
N THR A 173 8.38 15.01 -9.31
CA THR A 173 8.54 16.48 -9.20
C THR A 173 7.25 17.25 -8.90
N ASP A 174 6.06 16.66 -9.10
CA ASP A 174 4.79 17.40 -9.06
C ASP A 174 3.67 16.64 -8.36
N LEU A 175 2.82 17.39 -7.68
CA LEU A 175 1.55 16.91 -7.12
C LEU A 175 0.41 17.24 -8.10
N LEU A 176 -0.28 16.20 -8.59
CA LEU A 176 -1.39 16.33 -9.53
C LEU A 176 -2.71 15.88 -8.88
N LEU A 177 -3.78 16.58 -9.20
CA LEU A 177 -5.15 16.21 -8.81
C LEU A 177 -5.93 15.78 -10.05
N GLY A 178 -6.46 14.56 -10.04
CA GLY A 178 -7.34 14.01 -11.09
C GLY A 178 -8.81 13.95 -10.63
N VAL A 179 -9.72 14.15 -11.57
CA VAL A 179 -11.19 14.14 -11.41
C VAL A 179 -11.81 13.17 -12.42
#